data_c9e88c6901e92fd1e704ddc0665a849e
#
_entry.id   c9e88c6901e92fd1e704ddc0665a849e
#
_cell.length_a   1.000
_cell.length_b   1.000
_cell.length_c   1.000
_cell.angle_alpha   90.00
_cell.angle_beta   90.00
_cell.angle_gamma   90.00
#
_symmetry.space_group_name_H-M   'P 1'
#
loop_
_entity.id
_entity.type
_entity.pdbx_description
1 polymer ?
#
loop_
_entity_poly.entity_id
_entity_poly.type
_entity_poly.pdbx_seq_one_letter_code
_entity_poly.pdbx_strand_id
1 'polypeptide(L)'
;PDPSSESETPGESPPSSQPPQSAAEASGLSSQEPSSEPEEPSSQAAEQSGIPIQEVQIGNTGVQFGDIFVKNATSVTLDIESELAQEPAVSIKADGTPEVLIYHTHTTESYLLWEQDEFLSGTPTRSQDETQSVVLVGDAIAAQLRAAGIGVIHDTTCHDYPAYNGAYDRSAVTMQ
;
A
#
# COMPACT_ATOMS: atom_id res chain seq x y z
N PRO A 1 -4.62 61.72 10.46
CA PRO A 1 -3.42 61.90 11.23
C PRO A 1 -2.79 60.54 11.50
N ASP A 2 -1.74 60.34 10.80
CA ASP A 2 -0.58 59.54 11.19
C ASP A 2 0.10 60.22 12.38
N PRO A 3 1.01 59.66 13.12
CA PRO A 3 2.10 58.82 12.68
C PRO A 3 2.72 57.83 13.73
N SER A 4 3.55 56.91 13.17
CA SER A 4 4.91 56.53 13.62
C SER A 4 5.07 55.70 14.92
N SER A 5 5.77 54.63 14.88
CA SER A 5 7.23 54.40 14.86
C SER A 5 7.50 52.91 15.00
N GLU A 6 8.29 52.34 14.11
CA GLU A 6 9.71 51.95 14.24
C GLU A 6 10.12 51.17 15.49
N SER A 7 10.61 49.96 15.27
CA SER A 7 11.97 49.51 15.65
C SER A 7 12.13 48.04 15.26
N GLU A 8 12.87 47.75 14.25
CA GLU A 8 14.24 47.20 14.15
C GLU A 8 14.52 45.91 14.90
N THR A 9 14.91 44.93 14.04
CA THR A 9 15.75 43.75 14.21
C THR A 9 17.01 43.97 15.07
N PRO A 10 17.80 42.95 15.49
CA PRO A 10 18.32 41.85 14.68
C PRO A 10 18.49 40.50 15.42
N GLY A 11 18.50 39.40 14.67
CA GLY A 11 19.52 38.43 14.37
C GLY A 11 20.23 37.72 15.54
N GLU A 12 20.13 36.39 15.54
CA GLU A 12 21.26 35.54 15.97
C GLU A 12 21.12 34.13 15.43
N SER A 13 22.14 33.74 14.69
CA SER A 13 22.35 32.39 14.17
C SER A 13 22.98 31.49 15.25
N PRO A 14 22.67 30.17 15.28
CA PRO A 14 23.32 29.25 16.20
C PRO A 14 24.67 28.73 15.66
N PRO A 15 25.60 28.38 16.55
CA PRO A 15 26.94 27.93 16.15
C PRO A 15 27.00 26.44 15.82
N SER A 16 27.77 26.17 14.80
CA SER A 16 28.34 24.89 14.41
C SER A 16 29.24 24.32 15.54
N SER A 17 29.10 23.03 15.82
CA SER A 17 30.09 22.31 16.62
C SER A 17 30.43 20.99 15.95
N GLN A 18 31.68 20.95 15.44
CA GLN A 18 32.39 19.77 14.97
C GLN A 18 32.84 18.90 16.17
N PRO A 19 33.07 17.59 15.96
CA PRO A 19 33.59 16.69 16.97
C PRO A 19 35.13 16.72 16.99
N PRO A 20 35.78 16.40 18.13
CA PRO A 20 37.22 16.35 18.23
C PRO A 20 37.82 15.02 17.81
N GLN A 21 38.86 15.09 17.01
CA GLN A 21 39.88 14.07 16.81
C GLN A 21 40.93 14.15 17.91
N SER A 22 41.42 13.01 18.38
CA SER A 22 42.80 12.81 18.91
C SER A 22 42.99 11.32 19.18
N ALA A 23 43.83 10.63 18.47
CA ALA A 23 45.27 10.48 18.46
C ALA A 23 45.73 9.42 19.48
N ALA A 24 46.15 8.28 18.93
CA ALA A 24 47.38 7.54 19.01
C ALA A 24 47.99 7.28 20.41
N GLU A 25 48.29 6.05 20.70
CA GLU A 25 49.66 5.51 20.73
C GLU A 25 49.70 4.00 21.02
N ALA A 26 50.53 3.34 20.36
CA ALA A 26 51.26 2.20 20.19
C ALA A 26 51.78 1.46 21.46
N SER A 27 51.82 0.18 21.38
CA SER A 27 53.00 -0.71 21.61
C SER A 27 52.60 -2.06 22.17
N GLY A 28 53.13 -3.12 21.59
CA GLY A 28 53.28 -4.41 22.30
C GLY A 28 53.14 -5.63 21.38
N LEU A 29 54.23 -6.08 20.82
CA LEU A 29 54.42 -7.38 20.17
C LEU A 29 54.05 -8.54 21.11
N SER A 30 53.37 -9.56 20.58
CA SER A 30 53.78 -10.93 20.83
C SER A 30 53.16 -11.85 19.77
N SER A 31 54.04 -12.55 19.11
CA SER A 31 53.80 -13.61 18.14
C SER A 31 53.22 -14.84 18.80
N GLN A 32 52.15 -15.38 18.26
CA GLN A 32 51.86 -16.83 18.26
C GLN A 32 50.79 -17.10 17.20
N GLU A 33 51.22 -17.70 16.08
CA GLU A 33 50.33 -18.48 15.24
C GLU A 33 49.92 -19.75 15.98
N PRO A 34 48.68 -20.18 15.84
CA PRO A 34 48.44 -21.52 15.38
C PRO A 34 47.51 -21.57 14.16
N SER A 35 48.00 -22.30 13.19
CA SER A 35 47.25 -22.91 12.10
C SER A 35 45.87 -23.39 12.55
N SER A 36 44.84 -22.84 11.95
CA SER A 36 43.51 -23.44 11.88
C SER A 36 42.97 -23.22 10.46
N GLU A 37 42.69 -24.35 9.82
CA GLU A 37 41.98 -24.48 8.58
C GLU A 37 40.74 -23.56 8.55
N PRO A 38 40.37 -22.98 7.38
CA PRO A 38 39.11 -22.31 7.26
C PRO A 38 38.01 -23.34 7.32
N GLU A 39 37.28 -23.37 8.42
CA GLU A 39 35.96 -23.99 8.47
C GLU A 39 35.09 -23.27 7.45
N GLU A 40 34.73 -23.98 6.39
CA GLU A 40 33.66 -23.56 5.50
C GLU A 40 32.40 -23.29 6.32
N PRO A 41 31.74 -22.13 6.15
CA PRO A 41 30.44 -21.94 6.76
C PRO A 41 29.50 -22.95 6.10
N SER A 42 29.17 -24.00 6.83
CA SER A 42 28.08 -24.90 6.52
C SER A 42 26.79 -24.05 6.47
N SER A 43 26.50 -23.55 5.30
CA SER A 43 25.24 -22.92 4.96
C SER A 43 24.17 -24.02 4.95
N GLN A 44 23.65 -24.35 6.11
CA GLN A 44 22.32 -24.95 6.19
C GLN A 44 21.31 -23.86 5.87
N ALA A 45 21.13 -23.61 4.58
CA ALA A 45 19.90 -23.02 4.10
C ALA A 45 18.79 -24.03 4.48
N ALA A 46 18.07 -23.73 5.54
CA ALA A 46 16.82 -24.41 5.81
C ALA A 46 15.96 -24.18 4.55
N GLU A 47 15.72 -25.24 3.80
CA GLU A 47 14.77 -25.24 2.70
C GLU A 47 13.42 -24.82 3.29
N GLN A 48 13.06 -23.56 3.11
CA GLN A 48 11.72 -23.07 3.45
C GLN A 48 10.78 -23.73 2.46
N SER A 49 10.08 -24.75 2.91
CA SER A 49 9.03 -25.41 2.15
C SER A 49 7.95 -24.38 1.81
N GLY A 50 7.79 -24.10 0.54
CA GLY A 50 6.72 -23.22 0.03
C GLY A 50 5.37 -23.92 0.15
N ILE A 51 4.32 -23.12 0.26
CA ILE A 51 2.94 -23.58 0.16
C ILE A 51 2.54 -23.42 -1.31
N PRO A 52 2.15 -24.48 -2.01
CA PRO A 52 1.75 -24.39 -3.40
C PRO A 52 0.58 -23.41 -3.59
N ILE A 53 0.69 -22.51 -4.55
CA ILE A 53 -0.39 -21.60 -4.94
C ILE A 53 -1.32 -22.39 -5.87
N GLN A 54 -2.59 -22.44 -5.50
CA GLN A 54 -3.61 -23.08 -6.31
C GLN A 54 -4.33 -22.03 -7.14
N GLU A 55 -4.34 -22.20 -8.44
CA GLU A 55 -5.20 -21.42 -9.32
C GLU A 55 -6.65 -21.85 -9.12
N VAL A 56 -7.51 -20.91 -8.76
CA VAL A 56 -8.94 -21.12 -8.59
C VAL A 56 -9.70 -20.28 -9.59
N GLN A 57 -10.40 -20.92 -10.49
CA GLN A 57 -11.32 -20.23 -11.39
C GLN A 57 -12.57 -19.80 -10.61
N ILE A 58 -12.71 -18.49 -10.38
CA ILE A 58 -13.91 -17.90 -9.78
C ILE A 58 -14.81 -17.46 -10.93
N GLY A 59 -15.94 -18.13 -11.10
CA GLY A 59 -16.89 -17.73 -12.13
C GLY A 59 -17.94 -18.80 -12.42
N ASN A 60 -18.94 -18.42 -13.18
CA ASN A 60 -19.99 -19.27 -13.73
C ASN A 60 -20.90 -19.92 -12.67
N THR A 61 -20.99 -19.36 -11.47
CA THR A 61 -21.94 -19.80 -10.42
C THR A 61 -22.87 -18.65 -10.07
N GLY A 62 -24.17 -18.95 -9.98
CA GLY A 62 -25.21 -17.98 -9.64
C GLY A 62 -26.18 -17.77 -10.81
N VAL A 63 -26.91 -16.65 -10.77
CA VAL A 63 -27.81 -16.25 -11.85
C VAL A 63 -27.00 -15.56 -12.95
N GLN A 64 -27.11 -16.04 -14.16
CA GLN A 64 -26.45 -15.44 -15.32
C GLN A 64 -27.40 -14.48 -16.04
N PHE A 65 -26.88 -13.30 -16.39
CA PHE A 65 -27.54 -12.35 -17.24
C PHE A 65 -26.50 -11.79 -18.25
N GLY A 66 -26.60 -12.15 -19.50
CA GLY A 66 -25.56 -11.90 -20.51
C GLY A 66 -24.23 -12.51 -20.07
N ASP A 67 -23.19 -11.68 -20.00
CA ASP A 67 -21.84 -12.06 -19.55
C ASP A 67 -21.62 -11.85 -18.04
N ILE A 68 -22.66 -11.46 -17.31
CA ILE A 68 -22.60 -11.18 -15.88
C ILE A 68 -23.13 -12.37 -15.08
N PHE A 69 -22.37 -12.78 -14.07
CA PHE A 69 -22.78 -13.81 -13.12
C PHE A 69 -22.92 -13.20 -11.72
N VAL A 70 -24.11 -13.33 -11.13
CA VAL A 70 -24.41 -12.78 -9.80
C VAL A 70 -24.68 -13.91 -8.83
N LYS A 71 -23.81 -14.05 -7.82
CA LYS A 71 -24.01 -14.92 -6.67
C LYS A 71 -24.58 -14.12 -5.51
N ASN A 72 -25.87 -14.26 -5.27
CA ASN A 72 -26.49 -13.64 -4.11
C ASN A 72 -26.21 -14.49 -2.86
N ALA A 73 -25.39 -13.99 -1.95
CA ALA A 73 -25.08 -14.61 -0.66
C ALA A 73 -25.94 -14.06 0.49
N THR A 74 -26.95 -13.23 0.20
CA THR A 74 -27.84 -12.64 1.18
C THR A 74 -29.15 -13.41 1.28
N SER A 75 -29.98 -13.11 2.29
CA SER A 75 -31.33 -13.65 2.43
C SER A 75 -32.38 -12.89 1.60
N VAL A 76 -31.98 -11.81 0.94
CA VAL A 76 -32.91 -10.99 0.12
C VAL A 76 -33.12 -11.66 -1.23
N THR A 77 -34.36 -11.84 -1.63
CA THR A 77 -34.69 -12.31 -2.97
C THR A 77 -34.55 -11.14 -3.95
N LEU A 78 -33.65 -11.31 -4.93
CA LEU A 78 -33.39 -10.32 -5.97
C LEU A 78 -33.76 -10.92 -7.32
N ASP A 79 -34.54 -10.19 -8.11
CA ASP A 79 -34.72 -10.45 -9.53
C ASP A 79 -33.60 -9.73 -10.30
N ILE A 80 -32.47 -10.46 -10.51
CA ILE A 80 -31.25 -9.92 -11.09
C ILE A 80 -31.49 -9.39 -12.52
N GLU A 81 -32.34 -10.08 -13.31
CA GLU A 81 -32.65 -9.64 -14.68
C GLU A 81 -33.39 -8.31 -14.66
N SER A 82 -34.39 -8.16 -13.79
CA SER A 82 -35.15 -6.93 -13.62
C SER A 82 -34.25 -5.79 -13.10
N GLU A 83 -33.36 -6.06 -12.15
CA GLU A 83 -32.45 -5.04 -11.60
C GLU A 83 -31.43 -4.56 -12.63
N LEU A 84 -30.84 -5.47 -13.39
CA LEU A 84 -29.87 -5.12 -14.44
C LEU A 84 -30.49 -4.47 -15.67
N ALA A 85 -31.78 -4.62 -15.89
CA ALA A 85 -32.52 -3.94 -16.97
C ALA A 85 -32.93 -2.49 -16.62
N GLN A 86 -32.79 -2.10 -15.34
CA GLN A 86 -33.09 -0.73 -14.94
C GLN A 86 -31.94 0.23 -15.30
N GLU A 87 -32.31 1.46 -15.66
CA GLU A 87 -31.29 2.50 -15.79
C GLU A 87 -30.68 2.81 -14.42
N PRO A 88 -29.35 3.03 -14.34
CA PRO A 88 -28.71 3.45 -13.09
C PRO A 88 -29.35 4.72 -12.53
N ALA A 89 -29.58 4.78 -11.23
CA ALA A 89 -30.14 5.94 -10.54
C ALA A 89 -29.20 7.17 -10.60
N VAL A 90 -27.93 6.97 -10.94
CA VAL A 90 -26.92 8.02 -11.08
C VAL A 90 -26.45 8.12 -12.52
N SER A 91 -26.27 9.33 -13.00
CA SER A 91 -25.68 9.60 -14.30
C SER A 91 -24.30 10.20 -14.08
N ILE A 92 -23.27 9.51 -14.58
CA ILE A 92 -21.88 9.96 -14.51
C ILE A 92 -21.54 10.76 -15.76
N LYS A 93 -20.98 11.96 -15.58
CA LYS A 93 -20.55 12.82 -16.68
C LYS A 93 -19.12 12.53 -17.08
N ALA A 94 -18.88 12.56 -18.39
CA ALA A 94 -17.54 12.43 -18.96
C ALA A 94 -16.98 13.82 -19.34
N ASP A 95 -16.97 14.75 -18.38
CA ASP A 95 -16.50 16.14 -18.55
C ASP A 95 -15.29 16.48 -17.65
N GLY A 96 -14.73 15.47 -16.97
CA GLY A 96 -13.60 15.62 -16.07
C GLY A 96 -13.97 16.11 -14.67
N THR A 97 -15.22 16.46 -14.42
CA THR A 97 -15.67 16.78 -13.06
C THR A 97 -15.57 15.54 -12.16
N PRO A 98 -14.98 15.64 -10.97
CA PRO A 98 -14.88 14.50 -10.07
C PRO A 98 -16.26 14.00 -9.63
N GLU A 99 -16.59 12.78 -10.02
CA GLU A 99 -17.84 12.09 -9.66
C GLU A 99 -17.59 10.70 -9.04
N VAL A 100 -16.33 10.24 -9.07
CA VAL A 100 -15.92 8.98 -8.48
C VAL A 100 -14.88 9.23 -7.42
N LEU A 101 -15.10 8.67 -6.24
CA LEU A 101 -14.11 8.58 -5.16
C LEU A 101 -13.62 7.13 -5.05
N ILE A 102 -12.32 6.93 -5.13
CA ILE A 102 -11.65 5.68 -4.82
C ILE A 102 -10.89 5.89 -3.52
N TYR A 103 -11.11 5.05 -2.54
CA TYR A 103 -10.36 5.03 -1.29
C TYR A 103 -10.21 3.59 -0.78
N HIS A 104 -9.33 3.38 0.18
CA HIS A 104 -8.97 2.04 0.64
C HIS A 104 -9.15 1.94 2.15
N THR A 105 -10.11 1.15 2.62
CA THR A 105 -10.25 0.83 4.05
C THR A 105 -9.03 0.08 4.56
N HIS A 106 -8.54 -0.89 3.77
CA HIS A 106 -7.33 -1.64 4.02
C HIS A 106 -6.28 -1.29 2.96
N THR A 107 -5.53 -0.23 3.22
CA THR A 107 -4.60 0.38 2.27
C THR A 107 -3.32 -0.45 2.10
N THR A 108 -2.90 -1.16 3.17
CA THR A 108 -1.64 -1.90 3.15
C THR A 108 -1.74 -3.31 2.60
N GLU A 109 -2.93 -3.81 2.24
CA GLU A 109 -3.06 -5.13 1.63
C GLU A 109 -2.28 -5.18 0.32
N SER A 110 -1.48 -6.25 0.15
CA SER A 110 -0.56 -6.35 -0.98
C SER A 110 -0.72 -7.65 -1.73
N TYR A 111 -0.31 -7.63 -2.99
CA TYR A 111 -0.21 -8.79 -3.86
C TYR A 111 1.22 -9.29 -3.90
N LEU A 112 1.41 -10.50 -4.43
CA LEU A 112 2.73 -10.97 -4.80
C LEU A 112 3.29 -10.08 -5.92
N LEU A 113 4.58 -9.72 -5.82
CA LEU A 113 5.22 -8.79 -6.77
C LEU A 113 5.45 -9.39 -8.15
N TRP A 114 5.41 -10.71 -8.24
CA TRP A 114 5.60 -11.48 -9.48
C TRP A 114 4.83 -12.79 -9.39
N GLU A 115 4.57 -13.37 -10.54
CA GLU A 115 3.96 -14.68 -10.65
C GLU A 115 4.93 -15.75 -10.11
N GLN A 116 4.43 -16.61 -9.26
CA GLN A 116 5.18 -17.69 -8.63
C GLN A 116 4.25 -18.86 -8.30
N ASP A 117 4.82 -20.07 -8.25
CA ASP A 117 4.06 -21.30 -8.00
C ASP A 117 3.91 -21.63 -6.51
N GLU A 118 4.71 -20.97 -5.67
CA GLU A 118 4.73 -21.23 -4.23
C GLU A 118 4.70 -19.95 -3.42
N PHE A 119 3.95 -19.97 -2.33
CA PHE A 119 3.93 -18.94 -1.31
C PHE A 119 4.87 -19.33 -0.17
N LEU A 120 5.91 -18.56 0.05
CA LEU A 120 6.87 -18.83 1.13
C LEU A 120 6.29 -18.42 2.49
N SER A 121 6.47 -19.25 3.48
CA SER A 121 6.10 -18.93 4.86
C SER A 121 6.80 -17.64 5.30
N GLY A 122 6.03 -16.68 5.82
CA GLY A 122 6.54 -15.37 6.24
C GLY A 122 6.58 -14.31 5.13
N THR A 123 6.13 -14.60 3.91
CA THR A 123 5.92 -13.55 2.89
C THR A 123 4.90 -12.54 3.43
N PRO A 124 5.25 -11.24 3.47
CA PRO A 124 4.32 -10.22 3.92
C PRO A 124 3.09 -10.14 3.00
N THR A 125 1.90 -10.12 3.60
CA THR A 125 0.63 -9.89 2.87
C THR A 125 0.22 -8.43 2.90
N ARG A 126 1.08 -7.57 3.46
CA ARG A 126 0.85 -6.14 3.64
C ARG A 126 2.11 -5.36 3.36
N SER A 127 1.96 -4.20 2.75
CA SER A 127 3.04 -3.25 2.47
C SER A 127 2.54 -1.82 2.66
N GLN A 128 3.39 -0.97 3.23
CA GLN A 128 3.17 0.48 3.26
C GLN A 128 3.70 1.16 1.99
N ASP A 129 4.33 0.41 1.12
CA ASP A 129 4.74 0.87 -0.20
C ASP A 129 3.54 0.79 -1.13
N GLU A 130 3.01 1.95 -1.53
CA GLU A 130 1.83 2.07 -2.38
C GLU A 130 2.01 1.40 -3.75
N THR A 131 3.26 1.23 -4.20
CA THR A 131 3.58 0.52 -5.46
C THR A 131 3.46 -1.00 -5.34
N GLN A 132 3.17 -1.53 -4.16
CA GLN A 132 3.06 -2.95 -3.86
C GLN A 132 1.73 -3.31 -3.19
N SER A 133 0.85 -2.34 -2.97
CA SER A 133 -0.41 -2.52 -2.27
C SER A 133 -1.62 -2.36 -3.20
N VAL A 134 -2.81 -2.51 -2.64
CA VAL A 134 -4.09 -2.30 -3.35
C VAL A 134 -4.24 -0.89 -3.91
N VAL A 135 -3.44 0.08 -3.45
CA VAL A 135 -3.40 1.44 -3.99
C VAL A 135 -3.06 1.42 -5.48
N LEU A 136 -2.13 0.57 -5.91
CA LEU A 136 -1.78 0.42 -7.32
C LEU A 136 -2.97 -0.03 -8.18
N VAL A 137 -3.88 -0.85 -7.63
CA VAL A 137 -5.12 -1.23 -8.30
C VAL A 137 -6.05 -0.02 -8.42
N GLY A 138 -6.17 0.78 -7.36
CA GLY A 138 -6.91 2.04 -7.37
C GLY A 138 -6.38 3.01 -8.43
N ASP A 139 -5.06 3.13 -8.56
CA ASP A 139 -4.42 3.95 -9.60
C ASP A 139 -4.80 3.49 -11.01
N ALA A 140 -4.76 2.18 -11.24
CA ALA A 140 -5.13 1.61 -12.54
C ALA A 140 -6.61 1.88 -12.89
N ILE A 141 -7.51 1.72 -11.92
CA ILE A 141 -8.94 2.04 -12.08
C ILE A 141 -9.12 3.53 -12.36
N ALA A 142 -8.50 4.41 -11.55
CA ALA A 142 -8.57 5.85 -11.72
C ALA A 142 -8.06 6.29 -13.10
N ALA A 143 -6.97 5.68 -13.58
CA ALA A 143 -6.42 5.98 -14.89
C ALA A 143 -7.39 5.63 -16.03
N GLN A 144 -8.06 4.48 -15.96
CA GLN A 144 -9.05 4.06 -16.96
C GLN A 144 -10.28 4.97 -16.95
N LEU A 145 -10.79 5.32 -15.78
CA LEU A 145 -11.93 6.24 -15.66
C LEU A 145 -11.59 7.63 -16.21
N ARG A 146 -10.41 8.16 -15.87
CA ARG A 146 -9.95 9.45 -16.40
C ARG A 146 -9.75 9.42 -17.91
N ALA A 147 -9.25 8.31 -18.46
CA ALA A 147 -9.14 8.12 -19.92
C ALA A 147 -10.51 8.12 -20.61
N ALA A 148 -11.56 7.69 -19.91
CA ALA A 148 -12.95 7.76 -20.37
C ALA A 148 -13.59 9.14 -20.15
N GLY A 149 -12.83 10.13 -19.65
CA GLY A 149 -13.32 11.49 -19.38
C GLY A 149 -14.03 11.65 -18.03
N ILE A 150 -14.07 10.62 -17.20
CA ILE A 150 -14.69 10.65 -15.88
C ILE A 150 -13.70 11.22 -14.85
N GLY A 151 -14.11 12.25 -14.12
CA GLY A 151 -13.29 12.81 -13.04
C GLY A 151 -13.25 11.88 -11.83
N VAL A 152 -12.05 11.65 -11.29
CA VAL A 152 -11.82 10.72 -10.18
C VAL A 152 -10.96 11.39 -9.12
N ILE A 153 -11.38 11.29 -7.88
CA ILE A 153 -10.54 11.49 -6.69
C ILE A 153 -10.08 10.11 -6.26
N HIS A 154 -8.76 9.90 -6.20
CA HIS A 154 -8.19 8.70 -5.62
C HIS A 154 -7.43 9.10 -4.36
N ASP A 155 -7.95 8.69 -3.20
CA ASP A 155 -7.37 8.93 -1.89
C ASP A 155 -6.55 7.73 -1.46
N THR A 156 -5.26 7.93 -1.18
CA THR A 156 -4.31 6.88 -0.80
C THR A 156 -4.02 6.88 0.70
N THR A 157 -4.82 7.58 1.50
CA THR A 157 -4.66 7.63 2.95
C THR A 157 -4.61 6.24 3.55
N CYS A 158 -3.56 5.97 4.32
CA CYS A 158 -3.36 4.68 4.96
C CYS A 158 -4.22 4.54 6.21
N HIS A 159 -5.31 3.76 6.12
CA HIS A 159 -6.27 3.60 7.21
C HIS A 159 -6.00 2.41 8.13
N ASP A 160 -5.23 1.42 7.71
CA ASP A 160 -5.02 0.17 8.43
C ASP A 160 -3.62 0.01 9.05
N TYR A 161 -2.84 1.10 9.09
CA TYR A 161 -1.56 1.15 9.78
C TYR A 161 -1.55 2.31 10.81
N PRO A 162 -0.96 2.16 12.00
CA PRO A 162 -0.24 0.98 12.51
C PRO A 162 -1.17 -0.14 13.02
N ALA A 163 -2.47 0.04 13.02
CA ALA A 163 -3.42 -0.94 13.51
C ALA A 163 -4.45 -1.30 12.45
N TYR A 164 -4.59 -2.61 12.17
CA TYR A 164 -5.61 -3.12 11.26
C TYR A 164 -7.03 -2.88 11.77
N ASN A 165 -7.26 -3.21 13.05
CA ASN A 165 -8.55 -2.98 13.67
C ASN A 165 -8.89 -1.49 13.74
N GLY A 166 -10.13 -1.14 13.44
CA GLY A 166 -10.61 0.23 13.40
C GLY A 166 -10.31 0.96 12.06
N ALA A 167 -9.82 0.25 11.05
CA ALA A 167 -9.60 0.82 9.71
C ALA A 167 -10.91 1.37 9.10
N TYR A 168 -12.04 0.70 9.34
CA TYR A 168 -13.36 1.18 8.91
C TYR A 168 -13.71 2.56 9.47
N ASP A 169 -13.52 2.75 10.77
CA ASP A 169 -13.84 4.02 11.41
C ASP A 169 -12.94 5.15 10.89
N ARG A 170 -11.65 4.83 10.66
CA ARG A 170 -10.70 5.80 10.08
C ARG A 170 -11.03 6.12 8.63
N SER A 171 -11.37 5.13 7.81
CA SER A 171 -11.73 5.35 6.41
C SER A 171 -13.05 6.09 6.24
N ALA A 172 -13.97 5.99 7.21
CA ALA A 172 -15.22 6.74 7.19
C ALA A 172 -15.01 8.26 7.24
N VAL A 173 -13.87 8.73 7.79
CA VAL A 173 -13.52 10.16 7.81
C VAL A 173 -13.18 10.66 6.41
N THR A 174 -12.55 9.84 5.59
CA THR A 174 -12.21 10.19 4.19
C THR A 174 -13.45 10.41 3.32
N MET A 175 -14.59 9.82 3.69
CA MET A 175 -15.85 9.97 2.96
C MET A 175 -16.66 11.22 3.34
N GLN A 176 -16.20 12.02 4.31
CA GLN A 176 -16.88 13.23 4.77
C GLN A 176 -16.29 14.49 4.16
#